data_d82707bf26177286e53040a4d1341fc9
#
_entry.id   d82707bf26177286e53040a4d1341fc9
#
_cell.length_a   1.000
_cell.length_b   1.000
_cell.length_c   1.000
_cell.angle_alpha   90.00
_cell.angle_beta   90.00
_cell.angle_gamma   90.00
#
_symmetry.space_group_name_H-M   'P 1'
#
loop_
_entity.id
_entity.type
_entity.pdbx_description
1 polymer ?
#
loop_
_entity_poly.entity_id
_entity_poly.type
_entity_poly.pdbx_seq_one_letter_code
_entity_poly.pdbx_strand_id
1 'polypeptide(L)'
;MQRPFVFLFWIACSTLMFSQQKYQSLLWEISGNGLEKSSYLYGTMHVSKKVAFRLDDVFYEALNKSECVALESDPTSWPEFNYELMMGEYSSYDSYRSQFYTDLFKLDHPKELSIRNSIRMDNSVINGYLYRKNSASDNFEEETYLDMFIFQAGKKNQKEIVGLEDIEESRYLVAKAQYNAEKKDIDPWLQKLFSKENPYLIQENLYRERNLDLLDSIGAGVNTEYYRKNMLFIRNENMVVALDKIMRNKSVFAGVGAAHLPGDKGMINMLRQLGYTVNSLTSNQTEYSKAEKTKLDSLFIKPQLKRHSTPDGFLSLNTYDKLRELSFTGQKYYLDPDMTNGAYITINRISRYMYLPNEN
;
A
#
# COMPACT_ATOMS: atom_id res chain seq x y z
N MET A 1 73.21 16.51 -35.63
CA MET A 1 72.42 16.68 -34.40
C MET A 1 70.96 16.43 -34.71
N GLN A 2 70.45 15.25 -34.47
CA GLN A 2 69.05 14.85 -34.65
C GLN A 2 68.35 14.97 -33.32
N ARG A 3 67.26 15.72 -33.28
CA ARG A 3 66.36 15.83 -32.11
C ARG A 3 65.27 14.76 -32.24
N PRO A 4 65.01 13.96 -31.21
CA PRO A 4 63.89 13.03 -31.24
C PRO A 4 62.60 13.77 -30.95
N PHE A 5 61.58 13.56 -31.79
CA PHE A 5 60.21 13.91 -31.56
C PHE A 5 59.57 12.94 -30.56
N VAL A 6 59.20 13.44 -29.37
CA VAL A 6 58.38 12.68 -28.42
C VAL A 6 56.93 12.87 -28.80
N PHE A 7 56.31 11.80 -29.28
CA PHE A 7 54.86 11.72 -29.48
C PHE A 7 54.22 11.42 -28.13
N LEU A 8 53.59 12.41 -27.48
CA LEU A 8 52.73 12.19 -26.35
C LEU A 8 51.36 11.65 -26.85
N PHE A 9 51.15 10.35 -26.68
CA PHE A 9 49.85 9.69 -26.91
C PHE A 9 48.94 10.04 -25.75
N TRP A 10 48.05 11.00 -25.95
CA TRP A 10 46.93 11.26 -25.04
C TRP A 10 45.89 10.15 -25.20
N ILE A 11 45.93 9.13 -24.34
CA ILE A 11 44.83 8.19 -24.17
C ILE A 11 43.73 8.94 -23.49
N ALA A 12 42.76 9.44 -24.23
CA ALA A 12 41.48 9.87 -23.73
C ALA A 12 40.72 8.63 -23.26
N CYS A 13 40.90 8.28 -21.99
CA CYS A 13 40.03 7.33 -21.30
C CYS A 13 38.66 7.96 -21.21
N SER A 14 37.81 7.78 -22.21
CA SER A 14 36.38 8.03 -22.12
C SER A 14 35.82 7.00 -21.15
N THR A 15 35.83 7.35 -19.87
CA THR A 15 34.98 6.65 -18.87
C THR A 15 33.56 6.88 -19.32
N LEU A 16 33.00 5.89 -20.00
CA LEU A 16 31.56 5.71 -20.08
C LEU A 16 31.09 5.62 -18.64
N MET A 17 30.65 6.73 -18.08
CA MET A 17 29.86 6.73 -16.86
C MET A 17 28.55 6.03 -17.23
N PHE A 18 28.55 4.70 -17.15
CA PHE A 18 27.33 3.98 -16.91
C PHE A 18 26.82 4.55 -15.57
N SER A 19 25.79 5.37 -15.62
CA SER A 19 25.03 5.72 -14.42
C SER A 19 24.63 4.40 -13.78
N GLN A 20 25.38 4.00 -12.76
CA GLN A 20 25.08 2.79 -12.01
C GLN A 20 23.71 3.03 -11.41
N GLN A 21 22.72 2.24 -11.80
CA GLN A 21 21.37 2.36 -11.27
C GLN A 21 21.46 2.27 -9.74
N LYS A 22 21.06 3.31 -9.05
CA LYS A 22 21.29 3.51 -7.61
C LYS A 22 20.30 2.72 -6.75
N TYR A 23 19.10 2.46 -7.28
CA TYR A 23 17.99 1.83 -6.57
C TYR A 23 17.46 0.61 -7.33
N GLN A 24 18.21 -0.51 -7.25
CA GLN A 24 17.90 -1.77 -7.95
C GLN A 24 17.47 -2.89 -7.01
N SER A 25 16.67 -2.58 -6.03
CA SER A 25 16.04 -3.59 -5.18
C SER A 25 14.74 -3.08 -4.62
N LEU A 26 13.86 -4.01 -4.28
CA LEU A 26 12.65 -3.72 -3.50
C LEU A 26 12.92 -3.84 -1.99
N LEU A 27 13.92 -4.63 -1.57
CA LEU A 27 14.26 -4.83 -0.16
C LEU A 27 15.60 -4.19 0.19
N TRP A 28 15.62 -3.45 1.30
CA TRP A 28 16.78 -2.71 1.80
C TRP A 28 16.98 -3.00 3.28
N GLU A 29 18.19 -3.39 3.64
CA GLU A 29 18.61 -3.53 5.03
C GLU A 29 19.08 -2.19 5.59
N ILE A 30 18.59 -1.85 6.77
CA ILE A 30 18.94 -0.64 7.52
C ILE A 30 19.75 -1.06 8.75
N SER A 31 20.96 -0.57 8.87
CA SER A 31 21.88 -0.92 9.97
C SER A 31 22.74 0.28 10.39
N GLY A 32 23.56 0.11 11.41
CA GLY A 32 24.43 1.18 11.92
C GLY A 32 23.67 2.21 12.76
N ASN A 33 24.23 3.38 12.96
CA ASN A 33 23.68 4.50 13.74
C ASN A 33 23.15 4.08 15.15
N GLY A 34 23.83 3.12 15.80
CA GLY A 34 23.46 2.65 17.14
C GLY A 34 22.36 1.59 17.19
N LEU A 35 21.90 1.07 16.06
CA LEU A 35 20.96 -0.05 16.05
C LEU A 35 21.65 -1.35 16.52
N GLU A 36 21.01 -2.06 17.46
CA GLU A 36 21.48 -3.38 17.90
C GLU A 36 21.18 -4.48 16.86
N LYS A 37 20.11 -4.34 16.12
CA LYS A 37 19.65 -5.27 15.08
C LYS A 37 19.31 -4.52 13.80
N SER A 38 19.54 -5.14 12.67
CA SER A 38 19.11 -4.59 11.38
C SER A 38 17.58 -4.52 11.29
N SER A 39 17.10 -3.50 10.62
CA SER A 39 15.72 -3.34 10.17
C SER A 39 15.66 -3.39 8.65
N TYR A 40 14.48 -3.50 8.10
CA TYR A 40 14.29 -3.72 6.67
C TYR A 40 13.20 -2.81 6.12
N LEU A 41 13.43 -2.28 4.92
CA LEU A 41 12.48 -1.45 4.17
C LEU A 41 12.17 -2.14 2.85
N TYR A 42 10.89 -2.42 2.61
CA TYR A 42 10.43 -3.10 1.40
C TYR A 42 9.47 -2.22 0.61
N GLY A 43 9.73 -2.10 -0.70
CA GLY A 43 8.87 -1.38 -1.64
C GLY A 43 7.71 -2.25 -2.12
N THR A 44 6.48 -1.92 -1.73
CA THR A 44 5.27 -2.63 -2.14
C THR A 44 4.69 -2.05 -3.43
N MET A 45 3.80 -2.81 -4.02
CA MET A 45 2.90 -2.38 -5.08
C MET A 45 1.48 -2.77 -4.69
N HIS A 46 0.57 -1.80 -4.67
CA HIS A 46 -0.83 -1.98 -4.24
C HIS A 46 -1.65 -2.78 -5.26
N VAL A 47 -1.22 -3.98 -5.54
CA VAL A 47 -1.89 -4.92 -6.46
C VAL A 47 -1.84 -6.33 -5.89
N SER A 48 -2.79 -7.16 -6.31
CA SER A 48 -2.84 -8.59 -5.97
C SER A 48 -2.28 -9.48 -7.08
N LYS A 49 -1.61 -8.90 -8.07
CA LYS A 49 -0.99 -9.64 -9.16
C LYS A 49 0.29 -10.34 -8.71
N LYS A 50 0.62 -11.46 -9.34
CA LYS A 50 1.85 -12.21 -9.08
C LYS A 50 3.13 -11.38 -9.21
N VAL A 51 3.10 -10.27 -9.98
CA VAL A 51 4.24 -9.36 -10.08
C VAL A 51 4.62 -8.76 -8.73
N ALA A 52 3.65 -8.41 -7.90
CA ALA A 52 3.88 -7.89 -6.55
C ALA A 52 4.35 -8.99 -5.59
N PHE A 53 3.88 -10.22 -5.78
CA PHE A 53 4.17 -11.37 -4.93
C PHE A 53 5.41 -12.18 -5.36
N ARG A 54 6.32 -11.57 -6.10
CA ARG A 54 7.65 -12.17 -6.38
C ARG A 54 8.56 -12.06 -5.16
N LEU A 55 8.10 -12.62 -4.06
CA LEU A 55 8.77 -12.58 -2.77
C LEU A 55 9.87 -13.63 -2.77
N ASP A 56 11.10 -13.15 -2.72
CA ASP A 56 12.30 -13.99 -2.73
C ASP A 56 12.71 -14.45 -1.31
N ASP A 57 13.76 -15.22 -1.21
CA ASP A 57 14.19 -15.80 0.06
C ASP A 57 14.54 -14.73 1.10
N VAL A 58 15.25 -13.65 0.69
CA VAL A 58 15.62 -12.57 1.62
C VAL A 58 14.42 -11.78 2.13
N PHE A 59 13.31 -11.73 1.40
CA PHE A 59 12.07 -11.13 1.88
C PHE A 59 11.56 -11.87 3.13
N TYR A 60 11.44 -13.20 3.04
CA TYR A 60 10.97 -14.01 4.16
C TYR A 60 11.96 -14.05 5.31
N GLU A 61 13.26 -14.08 5.02
CA GLU A 61 14.29 -13.98 6.04
C GLU A 61 14.21 -12.66 6.80
N ALA A 62 14.10 -11.54 6.11
CA ALA A 62 13.96 -10.21 6.70
C ALA A 62 12.68 -10.11 7.54
N LEU A 63 11.54 -10.58 6.98
CA LEU A 63 10.28 -10.62 7.70
C LEU A 63 10.39 -11.46 8.97
N ASN A 64 11.00 -12.66 8.89
CA ASN A 64 11.13 -13.55 10.04
C ASN A 64 12.07 -13.00 11.12
N LYS A 65 13.17 -12.35 10.74
CA LYS A 65 14.16 -11.75 11.67
C LYS A 65 13.63 -10.52 12.41
N SER A 66 12.65 -9.81 11.84
CA SER A 66 12.10 -8.59 12.42
C SER A 66 11.18 -8.89 13.63
N GLU A 67 11.17 -7.99 14.61
CA GLU A 67 10.32 -8.07 15.81
C GLU A 67 8.95 -7.39 15.57
N CYS A 68 8.92 -6.42 14.66
CA CYS A 68 7.77 -5.60 14.34
C CYS A 68 7.57 -5.53 12.83
N VAL A 69 6.33 -5.43 12.38
CA VAL A 69 5.94 -5.10 11.00
C VAL A 69 5.34 -3.71 11.00
N ALA A 70 5.90 -2.84 10.16
CA ALA A 70 5.38 -1.50 9.93
C ALA A 70 4.80 -1.38 8.52
N LEU A 71 3.68 -0.66 8.37
CA LEU A 71 3.07 -0.32 7.09
C LEU A 71 2.84 1.19 7.02
N GLU A 72 2.51 1.73 5.86
CA GLU A 72 2.20 3.17 5.74
C GLU A 72 1.18 3.59 6.77
N SER A 73 0.09 2.84 6.93
CA SER A 73 -0.90 3.02 8.00
C SER A 73 -1.27 1.67 8.63
N ASP A 74 -1.84 1.68 9.83
CA ASP A 74 -2.31 0.47 10.48
C ASP A 74 -3.57 -0.06 9.79
N PRO A 75 -3.53 -1.26 9.16
CA PRO A 75 -4.69 -1.83 8.50
C PRO A 75 -5.91 -2.05 9.40
N THR A 76 -5.73 -2.15 10.72
CA THR A 76 -6.85 -2.28 11.65
C THR A 76 -7.75 -1.04 11.71
N SER A 77 -7.24 0.12 11.29
CA SER A 77 -8.01 1.37 11.17
C SER A 77 -8.76 1.50 9.83
N TRP A 78 -8.39 0.75 8.78
CA TRP A 78 -8.97 0.89 7.46
C TRP A 78 -10.48 0.66 7.38
N PRO A 79 -11.08 -0.31 8.10
CA PRO A 79 -12.52 -0.49 8.06
C PRO A 79 -13.31 0.72 8.57
N GLU A 80 -12.84 1.41 9.61
CA GLU A 80 -13.47 2.64 10.11
C GLU A 80 -13.34 3.77 9.11
N PHE A 81 -12.16 3.92 8.57
CA PHE A 81 -11.85 4.91 7.55
C PHE A 81 -12.70 4.76 6.29
N ASN A 82 -12.79 3.55 5.73
CA ASN A 82 -13.60 3.29 4.54
C ASN A 82 -15.09 3.56 4.82
N TYR A 83 -15.55 3.27 6.05
CA TYR A 83 -16.92 3.57 6.46
C TYR A 83 -17.19 5.08 6.51
N GLU A 84 -16.32 5.85 7.16
CA GLU A 84 -16.46 7.31 7.25
C GLU A 84 -16.40 7.98 5.87
N LEU A 85 -15.54 7.49 4.98
CA LEU A 85 -15.46 7.95 3.60
C LEU A 85 -16.78 7.74 2.87
N MET A 86 -17.35 6.55 2.96
CA MET A 86 -18.61 6.23 2.31
C MET A 86 -19.78 7.06 2.88
N MET A 87 -19.81 7.25 4.20
CA MET A 87 -20.86 8.00 4.87
C MET A 87 -20.71 9.52 4.69
N GLY A 88 -19.47 10.02 4.70
CA GLY A 88 -19.17 11.44 4.47
C GLY A 88 -19.60 11.93 3.10
N GLU A 89 -19.41 11.13 2.06
CA GLU A 89 -19.88 11.45 0.71
C GLU A 89 -21.41 11.44 0.58
N TYR A 90 -22.09 10.58 1.31
CA TYR A 90 -23.55 10.53 1.31
C TYR A 90 -24.22 11.64 2.14
N SER A 91 -23.52 12.20 3.14
CA SER A 91 -24.04 13.30 3.97
C SER A 91 -23.88 14.66 3.30
N SER A 92 -22.95 14.83 2.39
CA SER A 92 -22.73 16.06 1.64
C SER A 92 -23.34 15.98 0.25
N TYR A 93 -24.69 16.05 0.18
CA TYR A 93 -25.44 16.24 -1.08
C TYR A 93 -25.24 17.66 -1.61
N ASP A 94 -24.02 18.10 -1.71
CA ASP A 94 -23.65 19.36 -2.30
C ASP A 94 -22.85 19.06 -3.58
N SER A 95 -23.60 18.99 -4.68
CA SER A 95 -23.10 18.62 -6.01
C SER A 95 -21.92 19.49 -6.51
N TYR A 96 -21.68 20.60 -5.86
CA TYR A 96 -20.56 21.50 -6.17
C TYR A 96 -19.23 21.13 -5.51
N ARG A 97 -19.25 20.34 -4.44
CA ARG A 97 -18.03 19.86 -3.78
C ARG A 97 -17.51 18.57 -4.38
N SER A 98 -18.32 17.87 -5.16
CA SER A 98 -17.96 16.60 -5.76
C SER A 98 -16.78 16.68 -6.71
N GLN A 99 -16.56 17.81 -7.38
CA GLN A 99 -15.43 17.96 -8.30
C GLN A 99 -14.05 18.01 -7.60
N PHE A 100 -14.01 18.35 -6.30
CA PHE A 100 -12.77 18.41 -5.53
C PHE A 100 -12.22 17.02 -5.19
N TYR A 101 -13.09 16.04 -5.05
CA TYR A 101 -12.76 14.65 -4.67
C TYR A 101 -12.96 13.64 -5.81
N THR A 102 -13.43 14.09 -6.98
CA THR A 102 -14.05 13.22 -7.98
C THR A 102 -13.08 12.36 -8.77
N ASP A 103 -11.82 12.72 -8.89
CA ASP A 103 -10.92 11.97 -9.78
C ASP A 103 -10.21 10.80 -9.12
N LEU A 104 -10.14 10.80 -7.77
CA LEU A 104 -9.59 9.67 -6.99
C LEU A 104 -10.64 8.70 -6.48
N PHE A 105 -11.80 9.25 -6.12
CA PHE A 105 -12.90 8.52 -5.52
C PHE A 105 -14.16 8.74 -6.36
N LYS A 106 -14.04 8.65 -7.70
CA LYS A 106 -15.23 8.48 -8.53
C LYS A 106 -15.89 7.14 -8.19
N LEU A 107 -16.50 7.13 -7.03
CA LEU A 107 -17.76 6.42 -6.93
C LEU A 107 -18.72 7.25 -7.80
N ASP A 108 -18.89 6.89 -9.07
CA ASP A 108 -20.08 7.29 -9.79
C ASP A 108 -21.23 7.11 -8.82
N HIS A 109 -22.02 8.16 -8.57
CA HIS A 109 -23.15 8.09 -7.63
C HIS A 109 -23.84 6.75 -7.86
N PRO A 110 -23.66 5.77 -6.98
CA PRO A 110 -24.24 4.47 -7.24
C PRO A 110 -25.73 4.72 -7.24
N LYS A 111 -26.40 4.44 -8.35
CA LYS A 111 -27.83 4.46 -8.39
C LYS A 111 -28.33 3.69 -7.19
N GLU A 112 -29.37 4.13 -6.54
CA GLU A 112 -29.94 3.48 -5.33
C GLU A 112 -30.02 1.96 -5.46
N LEU A 113 -30.30 1.45 -6.66
CA LEU A 113 -30.28 0.03 -7.01
C LEU A 113 -28.88 -0.59 -6.90
N SER A 114 -27.82 0.14 -7.24
CA SER A 114 -26.43 -0.35 -7.14
C SER A 114 -25.99 -0.44 -5.68
N ILE A 115 -26.40 0.53 -4.85
CA ILE A 115 -26.20 0.48 -3.40
C ILE A 115 -26.98 -0.69 -2.80
N ARG A 116 -28.26 -0.85 -3.13
CA ARG A 116 -29.08 -1.96 -2.66
C ARG A 116 -28.50 -3.32 -3.05
N ASN A 117 -27.96 -3.44 -4.26
CA ASN A 117 -27.33 -4.67 -4.73
C ASN A 117 -25.97 -4.91 -4.03
N SER A 118 -25.19 -3.87 -3.78
CA SER A 118 -23.94 -3.97 -3.02
C SER A 118 -24.17 -4.38 -1.56
N ILE A 119 -25.26 -3.90 -0.97
CA ILE A 119 -25.64 -4.21 0.43
C ILE A 119 -26.37 -5.54 0.54
N ARG A 120 -26.97 -6.04 -0.51
CA ARG A 120 -27.57 -7.39 -0.56
C ARG A 120 -26.52 -8.51 -0.56
N MET A 121 -25.41 -8.28 0.16
CA MET A 121 -24.32 -9.26 0.28
C MET A 121 -23.62 -9.55 -1.06
N ASP A 122 -23.46 -8.54 -1.89
CA ASP A 122 -22.40 -8.65 -2.88
C ASP A 122 -21.07 -8.69 -2.11
N ASN A 123 -20.41 -9.83 -2.18
CA ASN A 123 -19.10 -10.05 -1.57
C ASN A 123 -18.08 -8.96 -1.96
N SER A 124 -18.38 -8.16 -2.97
CA SER A 124 -17.52 -7.08 -3.47
C SER A 124 -17.23 -6.01 -2.40
N VAL A 125 -18.25 -5.56 -1.67
CA VAL A 125 -18.06 -4.53 -0.62
C VAL A 125 -17.21 -5.08 0.51
N ILE A 126 -17.53 -6.29 0.98
CA ILE A 126 -16.79 -6.94 2.06
C ILE A 126 -15.37 -7.26 1.62
N ASN A 127 -15.19 -7.74 0.40
CA ASN A 127 -13.86 -7.98 -0.15
C ASN A 127 -13.06 -6.68 -0.30
N GLY A 128 -13.72 -5.56 -0.60
CA GLY A 128 -13.09 -4.24 -0.56
C GLY A 128 -12.55 -3.89 0.82
N TYR A 129 -13.36 -4.07 1.88
CA TYR A 129 -12.91 -3.84 3.26
C TYR A 129 -11.78 -4.75 3.71
N LEU A 130 -11.75 -5.98 3.23
CA LEU A 130 -10.73 -6.97 3.58
C LEU A 130 -9.52 -6.95 2.62
N TYR A 131 -9.50 -6.04 1.67
CA TYR A 131 -8.47 -6.02 0.62
C TYR A 131 -8.28 -7.39 -0.03
N ARG A 132 -9.40 -8.05 -0.33
CA ARG A 132 -9.44 -9.38 -0.92
C ARG A 132 -9.83 -9.34 -2.39
N LYS A 133 -9.53 -10.45 -3.07
CA LYS A 133 -9.98 -10.72 -4.43
C LYS A 133 -11.49 -10.54 -4.56
N ASN A 134 -11.90 -9.71 -5.51
CA ASN A 134 -13.28 -9.57 -5.90
C ASN A 134 -13.51 -10.36 -7.20
N SER A 135 -14.49 -11.26 -7.21
CA SER A 135 -14.84 -12.06 -8.39
C SER A 135 -15.29 -11.22 -9.60
N ALA A 136 -15.64 -9.95 -9.39
CA ALA A 136 -15.98 -9.02 -10.47
C ALA A 136 -14.76 -8.32 -11.09
N SER A 137 -13.54 -8.56 -10.57
CA SER A 137 -12.30 -7.93 -11.02
C SER A 137 -11.35 -8.98 -11.57
N ASP A 138 -11.15 -8.99 -12.89
CA ASP A 138 -10.24 -9.93 -13.57
C ASP A 138 -8.74 -9.72 -13.24
N ASN A 139 -8.42 -8.74 -12.39
CA ASN A 139 -7.05 -8.34 -12.10
C ASN A 139 -6.45 -8.95 -10.82
N PHE A 140 -7.19 -9.76 -10.08
CA PHE A 140 -6.71 -10.39 -8.85
C PHE A 140 -6.17 -11.79 -9.14
N GLU A 141 -4.88 -12.01 -8.92
CA GLU A 141 -4.21 -13.31 -9.04
C GLU A 141 -3.92 -13.94 -7.66
N GLU A 142 -3.82 -13.12 -6.62
CA GLU A 142 -3.70 -13.51 -5.21
C GLU A 142 -4.97 -13.14 -4.44
N GLU A 143 -5.17 -13.71 -3.26
CA GLU A 143 -6.40 -13.46 -2.47
C GLU A 143 -6.51 -12.03 -1.95
N THR A 144 -5.38 -11.35 -1.76
CA THR A 144 -5.32 -10.01 -1.19
C THR A 144 -4.19 -9.18 -1.79
N TYR A 145 -4.17 -7.88 -1.50
CA TYR A 145 -3.05 -7.01 -1.87
C TYR A 145 -1.79 -7.34 -1.05
N LEU A 146 -0.63 -7.01 -1.58
CA LEU A 146 0.66 -7.29 -0.95
C LEU A 146 0.80 -6.67 0.44
N ASP A 147 0.35 -5.44 0.63
CA ASP A 147 0.40 -4.78 1.94
C ASP A 147 -0.42 -5.54 2.99
N MET A 148 -1.60 -6.01 2.61
CA MET A 148 -2.43 -6.85 3.47
C MET A 148 -1.77 -8.22 3.74
N PHE A 149 -1.09 -8.80 2.75
CA PHE A 149 -0.31 -10.03 2.96
C PHE A 149 0.80 -9.82 4.00
N ILE A 150 1.53 -8.70 3.92
CA ILE A 150 2.58 -8.36 4.89
C ILE A 150 2.00 -8.18 6.29
N PHE A 151 0.85 -7.48 6.40
CA PHE A 151 0.11 -7.35 7.65
C PHE A 151 -0.27 -8.72 8.23
N GLN A 152 -0.91 -9.56 7.42
CA GLN A 152 -1.36 -10.88 7.84
C GLN A 152 -0.19 -11.78 8.23
N ALA A 153 0.91 -11.74 7.48
CA ALA A 153 2.13 -12.47 7.81
C ALA A 153 2.73 -12.03 9.15
N GLY A 154 2.73 -10.72 9.42
CA GLY A 154 3.12 -10.17 10.71
C GLY A 154 2.22 -10.67 11.85
N LYS A 155 0.92 -10.56 11.71
CA LYS A 155 -0.08 -11.04 12.70
C LYS A 155 0.03 -12.55 12.94
N LYS A 156 0.11 -13.33 11.87
CA LYS A 156 0.24 -14.79 11.95
C LYS A 156 1.54 -15.23 12.64
N ASN A 157 2.61 -14.44 12.49
CA ASN A 157 3.87 -14.65 13.20
C ASN A 157 3.92 -13.94 14.57
N GLN A 158 2.78 -13.48 15.10
CA GLN A 158 2.65 -12.83 16.42
C GLN A 158 3.53 -11.59 16.60
N LYS A 159 3.85 -10.89 15.49
CA LYS A 159 4.60 -9.65 15.52
C LYS A 159 3.69 -8.47 15.85
N GLU A 160 4.27 -7.45 16.46
CA GLU A 160 3.60 -6.16 16.61
C GLU A 160 3.41 -5.52 15.23
N ILE A 161 2.26 -4.89 15.04
CA ILE A 161 1.95 -4.14 13.82
C ILE A 161 1.84 -2.66 14.18
N VAL A 162 2.45 -1.80 13.37
CA VAL A 162 2.39 -0.35 13.54
C VAL A 162 2.15 0.36 12.21
N GLY A 163 1.48 1.51 12.25
CA GLY A 163 1.43 2.47 11.16
C GLY A 163 2.59 3.45 11.25
N LEU A 164 3.19 3.81 10.13
CA LEU A 164 4.22 4.83 10.01
C LEU A 164 3.64 6.23 9.85
N GLU A 165 2.40 6.33 9.39
CA GLU A 165 1.67 7.58 9.22
C GLU A 165 0.36 7.57 10.03
N ASP A 166 -0.07 8.75 10.43
CA ASP A 166 -1.44 8.98 10.81
C ASP A 166 -2.34 8.91 9.56
N ILE A 167 -3.43 8.14 9.65
CA ILE A 167 -4.29 7.88 8.48
C ILE A 167 -5.02 9.13 8.00
N GLU A 168 -5.41 10.03 8.92
CA GLU A 168 -6.11 11.27 8.59
C GLU A 168 -5.16 12.27 7.91
N GLU A 169 -3.93 12.40 8.43
CA GLU A 169 -2.93 13.27 7.84
C GLU A 169 -2.50 12.75 6.45
N SER A 170 -2.26 11.45 6.33
CA SER A 170 -1.92 10.81 5.06
C SER A 170 -3.00 11.06 4.02
N ARG A 171 -4.27 10.86 4.39
CA ARG A 171 -5.43 11.14 3.54
C ARG A 171 -5.50 12.59 3.09
N TYR A 172 -5.31 13.52 4.02
CA TYR A 172 -5.29 14.95 3.70
C TYR A 172 -4.21 15.28 2.68
N LEU A 173 -2.99 14.74 2.85
CA LEU A 173 -1.88 14.94 1.92
C LEU A 173 -2.15 14.34 0.54
N VAL A 174 -2.73 13.14 0.48
CA VAL A 174 -3.13 12.49 -0.77
C VAL A 174 -4.19 13.32 -1.50
N ALA A 175 -5.24 13.75 -0.82
CA ALA A 175 -6.27 14.63 -1.39
C ALA A 175 -5.67 15.96 -1.88
N LYS A 176 -4.79 16.56 -1.07
CA LYS A 176 -4.09 17.80 -1.42
C LYS A 176 -3.19 17.63 -2.64
N ALA A 177 -2.49 16.50 -2.77
CA ALA A 177 -1.65 16.22 -3.93
C ALA A 177 -2.44 16.28 -5.23
N GLN A 178 -3.66 15.78 -5.21
CA GLN A 178 -4.52 15.71 -6.38
C GLN A 178 -5.22 17.03 -6.68
N TYR A 179 -5.42 17.87 -5.65
CA TYR A 179 -5.88 19.23 -5.83
C TYR A 179 -4.74 20.11 -6.37
N ASN A 180 -4.36 19.84 -7.60
CA ASN A 180 -3.32 20.58 -8.28
C ASN A 180 -3.90 21.35 -9.46
N ALA A 181 -3.94 22.67 -9.34
CA ALA A 181 -4.31 23.56 -10.45
C ALA A 181 -3.23 23.61 -11.54
N GLU A 182 -1.98 23.23 -11.21
CA GLU A 182 -0.88 23.20 -12.16
C GLU A 182 -1.00 21.97 -13.07
N LYS A 183 -0.95 22.22 -14.37
CA LYS A 183 -0.83 21.15 -15.37
C LYS A 183 0.64 21.01 -15.74
N LYS A 184 1.08 19.78 -15.86
CA LYS A 184 2.39 19.43 -16.40
C LYS A 184 2.20 18.67 -17.70
N ASP A 185 2.87 19.13 -18.74
CA ASP A 185 3.00 18.36 -19.96
C ASP A 185 3.91 17.14 -19.68
N ILE A 186 3.50 15.99 -20.18
CA ILE A 186 4.30 14.76 -20.05
C ILE A 186 5.61 14.97 -20.81
N ASP A 187 6.72 14.66 -20.17
CA ASP A 187 8.05 14.79 -20.77
C ASP A 187 8.14 14.06 -22.13
N PRO A 188 8.79 14.64 -23.16
CA PRO A 188 8.79 14.06 -24.51
C PRO A 188 9.29 12.63 -24.61
N TRP A 189 10.25 12.23 -23.78
CA TRP A 189 10.75 10.87 -23.73
C TRP A 189 9.69 9.88 -23.22
N LEU A 190 8.85 10.30 -22.27
CA LEU A 190 7.73 9.51 -21.77
C LEU A 190 6.61 9.40 -22.77
N GLN A 191 6.27 10.48 -23.49
CA GLN A 191 5.29 10.41 -24.58
C GLN A 191 5.73 9.34 -25.61
N LYS A 192 7.01 9.31 -25.96
CA LYS A 192 7.57 8.30 -26.85
C LYS A 192 7.53 6.88 -26.23
N LEU A 193 7.73 6.75 -24.94
CA LEU A 193 7.65 5.47 -24.23
C LEU A 193 6.20 4.96 -24.20
N PHE A 194 5.26 5.80 -23.79
CA PHE A 194 3.83 5.46 -23.66
C PHE A 194 3.14 5.25 -25.02
N SER A 195 3.70 5.78 -26.11
CA SER A 195 3.19 5.47 -27.45
C SER A 195 3.50 4.04 -27.90
N LYS A 196 4.45 3.36 -27.25
CA LYS A 196 4.90 2.02 -27.61
C LYS A 196 4.28 0.94 -26.73
N GLU A 197 4.00 1.23 -25.49
CA GLU A 197 3.51 0.27 -24.51
C GLU A 197 2.60 0.94 -23.49
N ASN A 198 1.64 0.17 -22.96
CA ASN A 198 0.73 0.64 -21.91
C ASN A 198 1.52 1.06 -20.65
N PRO A 199 1.32 2.28 -20.12
CA PRO A 199 2.01 2.78 -18.93
C PRO A 199 1.93 1.86 -17.71
N TYR A 200 0.80 1.17 -17.50
CA TYR A 200 0.66 0.21 -16.40
C TYR A 200 1.57 -1.00 -16.58
N LEU A 201 1.69 -1.54 -17.80
CA LEU A 201 2.59 -2.65 -18.09
C LEU A 201 4.06 -2.25 -17.94
N ILE A 202 4.40 -1.01 -18.33
CA ILE A 202 5.74 -0.46 -18.10
C ILE A 202 6.05 -0.45 -16.60
N GLN A 203 5.17 0.09 -15.78
CA GLN A 203 5.37 0.14 -14.33
C GLN A 203 5.49 -1.26 -13.71
N GLU A 204 4.63 -2.21 -14.11
CA GLU A 204 4.71 -3.59 -13.66
C GLU A 204 6.04 -4.26 -14.06
N ASN A 205 6.52 -4.02 -15.28
CA ASN A 205 7.81 -4.54 -15.75
C ASN A 205 8.97 -3.95 -14.93
N LEU A 206 8.98 -2.64 -14.70
CA LEU A 206 10.00 -1.97 -13.90
C LEU A 206 10.00 -2.44 -12.45
N TYR A 207 8.83 -2.65 -11.87
CA TYR A 207 8.73 -3.23 -10.53
C TYR A 207 9.28 -4.67 -10.52
N ARG A 208 8.95 -5.48 -11.51
CA ARG A 208 9.49 -6.84 -11.69
C ARG A 208 11.00 -6.85 -11.82
N GLU A 209 11.56 -5.87 -12.52
CA GLU A 209 13.00 -5.66 -12.71
C GLU A 209 13.67 -4.98 -11.52
N ARG A 210 12.87 -4.58 -10.50
CA ARG A 210 13.34 -3.86 -9.31
C ARG A 210 14.00 -2.51 -9.65
N ASN A 211 13.65 -1.92 -10.78
CA ASN A 211 14.23 -0.67 -11.30
C ASN A 211 13.49 0.54 -10.73
N LEU A 212 13.76 0.87 -9.48
CA LEU A 212 13.13 2.02 -8.81
C LEU A 212 13.63 3.36 -9.36
N ASP A 213 14.84 3.43 -9.92
CA ASP A 213 15.36 4.65 -10.55
C ASP A 213 14.47 5.11 -11.72
N LEU A 214 14.08 4.16 -12.57
CA LEU A 214 13.25 4.49 -13.72
C LEU A 214 11.79 4.71 -13.30
N LEU A 215 11.29 4.01 -12.28
CA LEU A 215 9.97 4.29 -11.70
C LEU A 215 9.89 5.72 -11.14
N ASP A 216 10.89 6.19 -10.40
CA ASP A 216 10.97 7.57 -9.92
C ASP A 216 11.06 8.59 -11.07
N SER A 217 11.86 8.28 -12.09
CA SER A 217 12.00 9.13 -13.30
C SER A 217 10.68 9.26 -14.05
N ILE A 218 9.91 8.18 -14.19
CA ILE A 218 8.57 8.21 -14.77
C ILE A 218 7.65 9.08 -13.91
N GLY A 219 7.63 8.85 -12.60
CA GLY A 219 6.86 9.64 -11.66
C GLY A 219 7.17 11.14 -11.72
N ALA A 220 8.46 11.50 -11.85
CA ALA A 220 8.90 12.86 -12.02
C ALA A 220 8.47 13.45 -13.37
N GLY A 221 8.48 12.66 -14.43
CA GLY A 221 8.15 13.09 -15.79
C GLY A 221 6.64 13.30 -16.05
N VAL A 222 5.77 12.64 -15.26
CA VAL A 222 4.30 12.76 -15.42
C VAL A 222 3.66 13.69 -14.39
N ASN A 223 4.27 13.86 -13.20
CA ASN A 223 3.67 14.60 -12.10
C ASN A 223 4.35 15.94 -11.85
N THR A 224 3.58 16.92 -11.37
CA THR A 224 4.11 18.21 -10.94
C THR A 224 4.92 18.06 -9.64
N GLU A 225 5.78 19.04 -9.35
CA GLU A 225 6.51 19.09 -8.05
C GLU A 225 5.53 19.20 -6.87
N TYR A 226 4.43 19.95 -7.04
CA TYR A 226 3.39 20.08 -6.04
C TYR A 226 2.74 18.72 -5.73
N TYR A 227 2.38 17.94 -6.76
CA TYR A 227 1.85 16.60 -6.59
C TYR A 227 2.84 15.71 -5.84
N ARG A 228 4.09 15.64 -6.31
CA ARG A 228 5.14 14.81 -5.69
C ARG A 228 5.43 15.22 -4.25
N LYS A 229 5.42 16.53 -3.96
CA LYS A 229 5.63 17.04 -2.61
C LYS A 229 4.60 16.49 -1.62
N ASN A 230 3.31 16.56 -1.96
CA ASN A 230 2.25 16.14 -1.06
C ASN A 230 2.03 14.62 -1.08
N MET A 231 2.12 13.98 -2.25
CA MET A 231 1.92 12.54 -2.39
C MET A 231 3.07 11.71 -1.81
N LEU A 232 4.32 12.22 -1.91
CA LEU A 232 5.50 11.45 -1.54
C LEU A 232 6.36 12.14 -0.47
N PHE A 233 6.85 13.37 -0.70
CA PHE A 233 7.98 13.90 0.06
C PHE A 233 7.64 14.19 1.52
N ILE A 234 6.51 14.86 1.79
CA ILE A 234 6.07 15.14 3.17
C ILE A 234 5.76 13.82 3.88
N ARG A 235 5.12 12.88 3.20
CA ARG A 235 4.83 11.56 3.76
C ARG A 235 6.12 10.78 4.04
N ASN A 236 7.12 10.85 3.17
CA ASN A 236 8.44 10.26 3.42
C ASN A 236 9.08 10.80 4.69
N GLU A 237 9.02 12.12 4.91
CA GLU A 237 9.51 12.76 6.14
C GLU A 237 8.82 12.18 7.37
N ASN A 238 7.49 12.12 7.37
CA ASN A 238 6.69 11.56 8.46
C ASN A 238 7.05 10.09 8.71
N MET A 239 7.07 9.26 7.66
CA MET A 239 7.38 7.84 7.77
C MET A 239 8.81 7.57 8.26
N VAL A 240 9.79 8.35 7.80
CA VAL A 240 11.18 8.20 8.24
C VAL A 240 11.33 8.56 9.72
N VAL A 241 10.68 9.63 10.19
CA VAL A 241 10.67 10.01 11.62
C VAL A 241 10.06 8.90 12.49
N ALA A 242 8.93 8.34 12.05
CA ALA A 242 8.27 7.25 12.76
C ALA A 242 9.15 5.98 12.76
N LEU A 243 9.72 5.63 11.62
CA LEU A 243 10.57 4.45 11.46
C LEU A 243 11.85 4.56 12.31
N ASP A 244 12.54 5.71 12.29
CA ASP A 244 13.71 5.97 13.14
C ASP A 244 13.39 5.73 14.62
N LYS A 245 12.27 6.28 15.10
CA LYS A 245 11.84 6.11 16.50
C LYS A 245 11.59 4.65 16.87
N ILE A 246 10.99 3.86 15.98
CA ILE A 246 10.69 2.44 16.25
C ILE A 246 11.97 1.62 16.21
N MET A 247 12.83 1.85 15.21
CA MET A 247 14.08 1.08 15.02
C MET A 247 15.05 1.19 16.20
N ARG A 248 15.02 2.27 16.96
CA ARG A 248 15.86 2.43 18.17
C ARG A 248 15.52 1.43 19.28
N ASN A 249 14.35 0.81 19.24
CA ASN A 249 13.87 -0.07 20.29
C ASN A 249 13.70 -1.52 19.83
N LYS A 250 13.47 -1.75 18.54
CA LYS A 250 13.22 -3.09 17.99
C LYS A 250 13.53 -3.14 16.49
N SER A 251 13.83 -4.32 15.99
CA SER A 251 13.97 -4.52 14.54
C SER A 251 12.61 -4.47 13.83
N VAL A 252 12.57 -3.81 12.68
CA VAL A 252 11.34 -3.54 11.91
C VAL A 252 11.45 -4.09 10.51
N PHE A 253 10.38 -4.72 10.03
CA PHE A 253 10.13 -4.92 8.61
C PHE A 253 9.08 -3.90 8.17
N ALA A 254 9.50 -2.88 7.42
CA ALA A 254 8.63 -1.81 6.95
C ALA A 254 8.24 -2.04 5.48
N GLY A 255 6.94 -2.21 5.21
CA GLY A 255 6.37 -2.27 3.88
C GLY A 255 5.71 -0.93 3.51
N VAL A 256 6.23 -0.27 2.47
CA VAL A 256 5.69 1.02 1.97
C VAL A 256 5.68 1.00 0.46
N GLY A 257 4.81 1.80 -0.18
CA GLY A 257 4.76 1.85 -1.64
C GLY A 257 6.13 2.14 -2.26
N ALA A 258 6.51 1.38 -3.28
CA ALA A 258 7.83 1.44 -3.92
C ALA A 258 8.24 2.84 -4.38
N ALA A 259 7.27 3.71 -4.68
CA ALA A 259 7.51 5.10 -5.06
C ALA A 259 8.09 5.97 -3.93
N HIS A 260 7.96 5.54 -2.67
CA HIS A 260 8.51 6.24 -1.51
C HIS A 260 10.02 6.00 -1.31
N LEU A 261 10.59 4.97 -1.94
CA LEU A 261 11.97 4.52 -1.67
C LEU A 261 13.05 5.37 -2.36
N PRO A 262 12.99 5.58 -3.70
CA PRO A 262 14.11 6.15 -4.47
C PRO A 262 14.14 7.69 -4.44
N GLY A 263 15.23 8.24 -4.95
CA GLY A 263 15.42 9.68 -5.17
C GLY A 263 16.01 10.42 -3.98
N ASP A 264 16.32 11.70 -4.18
CA ASP A 264 16.96 12.53 -3.16
C ASP A 264 16.05 12.78 -1.96
N LYS A 265 14.74 12.82 -2.17
CA LYS A 265 13.70 12.92 -1.15
C LYS A 265 13.01 11.57 -0.89
N GLY A 266 13.64 10.47 -1.29
CA GLY A 266 13.18 9.11 -0.98
C GLY A 266 13.65 8.64 0.38
N MET A 267 12.91 7.70 0.97
CA MET A 267 13.17 7.20 2.32
C MET A 267 14.58 6.61 2.47
N ILE A 268 15.10 5.92 1.44
CA ILE A 268 16.46 5.35 1.47
C ILE A 268 17.49 6.45 1.69
N ASN A 269 17.40 7.53 0.94
CA ASN A 269 18.37 8.63 1.05
C ASN A 269 18.20 9.40 2.36
N MET A 270 16.97 9.62 2.82
CA MET A 270 16.68 10.26 4.11
C MET A 270 17.26 9.45 5.29
N LEU A 271 17.11 8.13 5.28
CA LEU A 271 17.72 7.26 6.30
C LEU A 271 19.25 7.32 6.26
N ARG A 272 19.87 7.37 5.08
CA ARG A 272 21.31 7.57 4.95
C ARG A 272 21.76 8.92 5.51
N GLN A 273 20.98 9.98 5.30
CA GLN A 273 21.24 11.31 5.88
C GLN A 273 21.15 11.32 7.41
N LEU A 274 20.33 10.46 8.01
CA LEU A 274 20.29 10.25 9.45
C LEU A 274 21.49 9.43 9.98
N GLY A 275 22.40 8.97 9.11
CA GLY A 275 23.60 8.23 9.49
C GLY A 275 23.44 6.70 9.46
N TYR A 276 22.31 6.19 8.96
CA TYR A 276 22.14 4.75 8.76
C TYR A 276 22.91 4.24 7.54
N THR A 277 23.37 3.02 7.61
CA THR A 277 23.82 2.25 6.44
C THR A 277 22.61 1.55 5.84
N VAL A 278 22.29 1.87 4.57
CA VAL A 278 21.13 1.31 3.87
C VAL A 278 21.60 0.60 2.61
N ASN A 279 21.56 -0.72 2.63
CA ASN A 279 22.07 -1.60 1.58
C ASN A 279 20.93 -2.38 0.90
N SER A 280 21.03 -2.55 -0.40
CA SER A 280 20.07 -3.38 -1.15
C SER A 280 20.27 -4.86 -0.86
N LEU A 281 19.15 -5.59 -0.71
CA LEU A 281 19.13 -7.04 -0.61
C LEU A 281 18.36 -7.62 -1.77
N THR A 282 18.91 -8.66 -2.39
CA THR A 282 18.24 -9.41 -3.46
C THR A 282 18.64 -10.88 -3.39
N SER A 283 17.71 -11.75 -3.70
CA SER A 283 17.94 -13.18 -3.87
C SER A 283 17.04 -13.75 -4.96
N ASN A 284 17.08 -15.05 -5.15
CA ASN A 284 16.14 -15.77 -5.99
C ASN A 284 14.99 -16.34 -5.13
N GLN A 285 13.89 -16.65 -5.78
CA GLN A 285 12.86 -17.49 -5.20
C GLN A 285 13.33 -18.94 -5.29
N THR A 286 13.49 -19.58 -4.13
CA THR A 286 13.79 -21.02 -4.04
C THR A 286 12.64 -21.79 -3.43
N GLU A 287 12.85 -23.07 -3.11
CA GLU A 287 11.86 -23.85 -2.36
C GLU A 287 11.63 -23.28 -0.93
N TYR A 288 12.59 -22.54 -0.38
CA TYR A 288 12.45 -21.89 0.91
C TYR A 288 11.33 -20.82 0.88
N SER A 289 11.40 -19.87 -0.04
CA SER A 289 10.38 -18.82 -0.15
C SER A 289 8.99 -19.38 -0.49
N LYS A 290 8.92 -20.42 -1.33
CA LYS A 290 7.67 -21.11 -1.63
C LYS A 290 7.07 -21.80 -0.39
N ALA A 291 7.91 -22.48 0.41
CA ALA A 291 7.50 -23.12 1.63
C ALA A 291 7.01 -22.11 2.67
N GLU A 292 7.71 -20.98 2.86
CA GLU A 292 7.31 -19.92 3.77
C GLU A 292 5.97 -19.28 3.33
N LYS A 293 5.78 -19.02 2.03
CA LYS A 293 4.48 -18.55 1.53
C LYS A 293 3.36 -19.54 1.83
N THR A 294 3.56 -20.82 1.48
CA THR A 294 2.56 -21.87 1.72
C THR A 294 2.21 -22.01 3.20
N LYS A 295 3.23 -21.93 4.06
CA LYS A 295 3.03 -21.94 5.53
C LYS A 295 2.17 -20.77 5.98
N LEU A 296 2.48 -19.53 5.55
CA LEU A 296 1.72 -18.34 5.90
C LEU A 296 0.28 -18.38 5.36
N ASP A 297 0.09 -18.84 4.13
CA ASP A 297 -1.24 -18.96 3.52
C ASP A 297 -2.12 -19.99 4.28
N SER A 298 -1.53 -21.11 4.73
CA SER A 298 -2.25 -22.17 5.45
C SER A 298 -2.45 -21.88 6.94
N LEU A 299 -1.70 -20.93 7.52
CA LEU A 299 -1.76 -20.66 8.95
C LEU A 299 -3.03 -19.87 9.29
N PHE A 300 -3.86 -20.46 10.15
CA PHE A 300 -5.05 -19.87 10.72
C PHE A 300 -4.81 -19.54 12.20
N ILE A 301 -4.96 -18.27 12.56
CA ILE A 301 -4.89 -17.82 13.95
C ILE A 301 -6.30 -17.81 14.53
N LYS A 302 -6.55 -18.71 15.49
CA LYS A 302 -7.86 -18.79 16.15
C LYS A 302 -8.16 -17.45 16.84
N PRO A 303 -9.20 -16.73 16.39
CA PRO A 303 -9.52 -15.43 16.96
C PRO A 303 -10.10 -15.58 18.38
N GLN A 304 -9.80 -14.60 19.23
CA GLN A 304 -10.42 -14.49 20.53
C GLN A 304 -11.71 -13.68 20.40
N LEU A 305 -12.83 -14.35 20.32
CA LEU A 305 -14.12 -13.71 20.27
C LEU A 305 -14.49 -13.10 21.62
N LYS A 306 -14.92 -11.85 21.62
CA LYS A 306 -15.45 -11.13 22.80
C LYS A 306 -16.89 -10.75 22.54
N ARG A 307 -17.66 -10.60 23.66
CA ARG A 307 -19.05 -10.21 23.55
C ARG A 307 -19.16 -8.71 23.27
N HIS A 308 -19.76 -8.38 22.15
CA HIS A 308 -20.06 -7.00 21.77
C HIS A 308 -21.56 -6.85 21.47
N SER A 309 -22.06 -5.64 21.68
CA SER A 309 -23.43 -5.29 21.33
C SER A 309 -23.44 -4.37 20.11
N THR A 310 -24.51 -4.42 19.34
CA THR A 310 -24.78 -3.40 18.32
C THR A 310 -24.88 -2.04 18.98
N PRO A 311 -24.52 -0.92 18.29
CA PRO A 311 -24.57 0.42 18.86
C PRO A 311 -25.94 0.80 19.44
N ASP A 312 -27.04 0.28 18.87
CA ASP A 312 -28.40 0.48 19.36
C ASP A 312 -28.81 -0.49 20.50
N GLY A 313 -27.91 -1.36 20.94
CA GLY A 313 -28.16 -2.36 21.98
C GLY A 313 -29.13 -3.49 21.60
N PHE A 314 -29.57 -3.55 20.32
CA PHE A 314 -30.58 -4.52 19.89
C PHE A 314 -30.09 -5.96 19.91
N LEU A 315 -28.82 -6.19 19.61
CA LEU A 315 -28.23 -7.52 19.55
C LEU A 315 -26.87 -7.54 20.26
N SER A 316 -26.59 -8.65 20.94
CA SER A 316 -25.26 -8.94 21.50
C SER A 316 -24.80 -10.32 21.07
N LEU A 317 -23.58 -10.40 20.59
CA LEU A 317 -22.98 -11.66 20.17
C LEU A 317 -21.45 -11.64 20.37
N ASN A 318 -20.82 -12.79 20.20
CA ASN A 318 -19.38 -12.89 20.22
C ASN A 318 -18.82 -12.57 18.83
N THR A 319 -17.96 -11.56 18.77
CA THR A 319 -17.35 -11.03 17.53
C THR A 319 -15.85 -10.87 17.70
N TYR A 320 -15.13 -10.61 16.60
CA TYR A 320 -13.68 -10.40 16.60
C TYR A 320 -13.31 -9.08 17.29
N ASP A 321 -14.05 -8.02 16.96
CA ASP A 321 -13.92 -6.66 17.49
C ASP A 321 -15.32 -6.05 17.63
N LYS A 322 -15.42 -4.73 17.83
CA LYS A 322 -16.70 -4.02 17.85
C LYS A 322 -17.41 -4.13 16.49
N LEU A 323 -18.72 -4.30 16.56
CA LEU A 323 -19.57 -4.25 15.37
C LEU A 323 -19.67 -2.81 14.85
N ARG A 324 -19.30 -2.62 13.61
CA ARG A 324 -19.39 -1.34 12.88
C ARG A 324 -20.74 -1.24 12.20
N GLU A 325 -21.51 -0.20 12.53
CA GLU A 325 -22.82 0.00 11.91
C GLU A 325 -22.66 0.66 10.54
N LEU A 326 -23.26 0.06 9.54
CA LEU A 326 -23.41 0.60 8.20
C LEU A 326 -24.89 0.86 7.97
N SER A 327 -25.29 2.10 7.73
CA SER A 327 -26.69 2.47 7.50
C SER A 327 -26.89 2.93 6.07
N PHE A 328 -27.73 2.20 5.33
CA PHE A 328 -28.09 2.57 3.96
C PHE A 328 -29.60 2.47 3.79
N THR A 329 -30.20 3.51 3.23
CA THR A 329 -31.64 3.52 2.88
C THR A 329 -32.58 2.98 3.97
N GLY A 330 -32.30 3.29 5.24
CA GLY A 330 -33.12 2.87 6.39
C GLY A 330 -32.88 1.42 6.85
N GLN A 331 -31.97 0.69 6.25
CA GLN A 331 -31.53 -0.62 6.73
C GLN A 331 -30.23 -0.51 7.51
N LYS A 332 -30.12 -1.25 8.59
CA LYS A 332 -28.92 -1.33 9.44
C LYS A 332 -28.18 -2.62 9.17
N TYR A 333 -26.92 -2.46 8.86
CA TYR A 333 -25.96 -3.55 8.70
C TYR A 333 -24.85 -3.39 9.73
N TYR A 334 -24.32 -4.49 10.19
CA TYR A 334 -23.17 -4.47 11.07
C TYR A 334 -22.09 -5.37 10.49
N LEU A 335 -20.86 -4.88 10.50
CA LEU A 335 -19.69 -5.58 9.99
C LEU A 335 -18.63 -5.69 11.09
N ASP A 336 -18.05 -6.87 11.21
CA ASP A 336 -16.87 -7.13 12.03
C ASP A 336 -15.86 -7.95 11.21
N PRO A 337 -14.79 -7.34 10.70
CA PRO A 337 -13.78 -8.02 9.93
C PRO A 337 -12.68 -8.64 10.81
N ASP A 338 -12.33 -9.88 10.56
CA ASP A 338 -11.07 -10.50 11.00
C ASP A 338 -10.00 -10.26 9.93
N MET A 339 -9.28 -9.17 10.06
CA MET A 339 -8.25 -8.79 9.10
C MET A 339 -7.09 -9.79 9.06
N THR A 340 -6.83 -10.52 10.15
CA THR A 340 -5.72 -11.48 10.26
C THR A 340 -5.95 -12.70 9.37
N ASN A 341 -7.14 -13.30 9.44
CA ASN A 341 -7.49 -14.49 8.67
C ASN A 341 -8.31 -14.15 7.41
N GLY A 342 -8.69 -12.88 7.26
CA GLY A 342 -9.55 -12.43 6.19
C GLY A 342 -10.98 -12.98 6.29
N ALA A 343 -11.47 -13.28 7.47
CA ALA A 343 -12.85 -13.66 7.73
C ALA A 343 -13.67 -12.44 8.15
N TYR A 344 -14.98 -12.58 8.23
CA TYR A 344 -15.84 -11.51 8.69
C TYR A 344 -17.16 -12.05 9.25
N ILE A 345 -17.80 -11.23 10.10
CA ILE A 345 -19.15 -11.43 10.56
C ILE A 345 -19.99 -10.27 10.02
N THR A 346 -21.10 -10.58 9.36
CA THR A 346 -22.08 -9.56 8.96
C THR A 346 -23.42 -9.87 9.59
N ILE A 347 -24.11 -8.80 10.01
CA ILE A 347 -25.46 -8.86 10.54
C ILE A 347 -26.30 -7.88 9.78
N ASN A 348 -27.43 -8.36 9.26
CA ASN A 348 -28.40 -7.54 8.54
C ASN A 348 -29.68 -7.45 9.34
N ARG A 349 -30.16 -6.23 9.60
CA ARG A 349 -31.44 -5.98 10.24
C ARG A 349 -32.45 -5.53 9.19
N ILE A 350 -33.39 -6.40 8.89
CA ILE A 350 -34.40 -6.17 7.86
C ILE A 350 -35.73 -5.84 8.54
N SER A 351 -36.34 -4.71 8.16
CA SER A 351 -37.68 -4.37 8.62
C SER A 351 -38.72 -5.31 7.97
N ARG A 352 -39.53 -5.94 8.80
CA ARG A 352 -40.61 -6.82 8.34
C ARG A 352 -41.57 -6.14 7.36
N TYR A 353 -41.82 -4.85 7.56
CA TYR A 353 -42.74 -4.08 6.70
C TYR A 353 -42.29 -3.91 5.24
N MET A 354 -41.01 -4.11 4.97
CA MET A 354 -40.48 -4.02 3.60
C MET A 354 -40.74 -5.27 2.76
N TYR A 355 -41.23 -6.35 3.36
CA TYR A 355 -41.39 -7.66 2.71
C TYR A 355 -42.80 -8.24 2.86
N LEU A 356 -43.75 -7.50 3.43
CA LEU A 356 -45.13 -7.91 3.38
C LEU A 356 -45.60 -7.63 1.92
N PRO A 357 -46.09 -8.63 1.17
CA PRO A 357 -46.79 -8.36 -0.07
C PRO A 357 -47.97 -7.45 0.27
N ASN A 358 -48.21 -6.44 -0.55
CA ASN A 358 -49.43 -5.68 -0.46
C ASN A 358 -50.58 -6.68 -0.63
N GLU A 359 -51.24 -7.05 0.44
CA GLU A 359 -52.50 -7.71 0.43
C GLU A 359 -53.52 -6.67 -0.05
N ASN A 360 -53.77 -6.66 -1.37
CA ASN A 360 -54.96 -6.05 -1.96
C ASN A 360 -56.04 -7.10 -2.04
#